data_d6f2aa41c4bec4b26bf882b8bac32017
#
_entry.id   d6f2aa41c4bec4b26bf882b8bac32017
#
_cell.length_a   1.000
_cell.length_b   1.000
_cell.length_c   1.000
_cell.angle_alpha   90.00
_cell.angle_beta   90.00
_cell.angle_gamma   90.00
#
_symmetry.space_group_name_H-M   'P 1'
#
loop_
_entity.id
_entity.type
_entity.pdbx_description
1 polymer ?
#
loop_
_entity_poly.entity_id
_entity_poly.type
_entity_poly.pdbx_seq_one_letter_code
_entity_poly.pdbx_strand_id
1 'polypeptide(L)'
;MRTPVFFSIGIFVLSLGIYAFFPYLAHLDNYPSLVNVHAAVMLGWLLLFLGQTYFAMRGDIANHIKLGKAALFYTVPICVCGLAIGYHKVSRVYKAGGRVDSARVHFMGSFVHFLQFGCCFFLGYQTRRSKDLHRVFMTYANAALLPPAGGRLVVNWGFSPAVGLGLLPGATMALAFMYECVRGTRRSIALSMVLAALIVLGLMCEVAGSQWGWFAAFTDRALQWDLMPWLGDTTYGDIHEELVEL
;
A
#
# COMPACT_ATOMS: atom_id res chain seq x y z
N MET A 1 26.18 -14.18 -8.61
CA MET A 1 26.40 -12.92 -7.88
C MET A 1 25.14 -12.53 -7.13
N ARG A 2 25.23 -12.31 -5.83
CA ARG A 2 24.12 -11.87 -5.00
C ARG A 2 23.98 -10.36 -5.20
N THR A 3 22.93 -9.89 -5.85
CA THR A 3 22.78 -8.47 -6.12
C THR A 3 22.09 -7.79 -4.94
N PRO A 4 22.69 -6.76 -4.32
CA PRO A 4 22.09 -6.03 -3.20
C PRO A 4 20.91 -5.15 -3.61
N VAL A 5 20.55 -5.10 -4.90
CA VAL A 5 19.58 -4.15 -5.46
C VAL A 5 18.24 -4.16 -4.72
N PHE A 6 17.64 -5.34 -4.49
CA PHE A 6 16.34 -5.40 -3.82
C PHE A 6 16.42 -5.02 -2.34
N PHE A 7 17.55 -5.28 -1.69
CA PHE A 7 17.78 -4.80 -0.32
C PHE A 7 17.92 -3.28 -0.29
N SER A 8 18.65 -2.69 -1.26
CA SER A 8 18.76 -1.24 -1.39
C SER A 8 17.41 -0.58 -1.70
N ILE A 9 16.61 -1.18 -2.58
CA ILE A 9 15.22 -0.73 -2.82
C ILE A 9 14.40 -0.80 -1.53
N GLY A 10 14.53 -1.87 -0.75
CA GLY A 10 13.84 -2.02 0.54
C GLY A 10 14.22 -0.92 1.53
N ILE A 11 15.52 -0.59 1.68
CA ILE A 11 15.98 0.53 2.51
C ILE A 11 15.42 1.85 2.01
N PHE A 12 15.48 2.10 0.71
CA PHE A 12 15.00 3.33 0.11
C PHE A 12 13.49 3.51 0.34
N VAL A 13 12.68 2.47 0.09
CA VAL A 13 11.23 2.50 0.31
C VAL A 13 10.90 2.70 1.79
N LEU A 14 11.62 2.02 2.71
CA LEU A 14 11.44 2.20 4.15
C LEU A 14 11.75 3.64 4.56
N SER A 15 12.88 4.20 4.10
CA SER A 15 13.29 5.57 4.41
C SER A 15 12.27 6.60 3.92
N LEU A 16 11.79 6.45 2.67
CA LEU A 16 10.75 7.32 2.12
C LEU A 16 9.41 7.16 2.85
N GLY A 17 9.05 5.93 3.23
CA GLY A 17 7.85 5.67 4.02
C GLY A 17 7.92 6.37 5.38
N ILE A 18 9.04 6.24 6.11
CA ILE A 18 9.23 6.93 7.39
C ILE A 18 9.16 8.45 7.18
N TYR A 19 9.83 8.99 6.18
CA TYR A 19 9.80 10.42 5.88
C TYR A 19 8.39 10.93 5.53
N ALA A 20 7.66 10.21 4.69
CA ALA A 20 6.30 10.56 4.29
C ALA A 20 5.32 10.61 5.46
N PHE A 21 5.54 9.77 6.47
CA PHE A 21 4.69 9.67 7.66
C PHE A 21 5.30 10.33 8.90
N PHE A 22 6.45 10.98 8.80
CA PHE A 22 7.13 11.61 9.93
C PHE A 22 6.26 12.62 10.69
N PRO A 23 5.52 13.54 10.03
CA PRO A 23 4.64 14.47 10.73
C PRO A 23 3.56 13.74 11.56
N TYR A 24 3.04 12.64 11.03
CA TYR A 24 2.10 11.78 11.74
C TYR A 24 2.77 11.06 12.95
N LEU A 25 3.96 10.49 12.76
CA LEU A 25 4.68 9.77 13.82
C LEU A 25 5.08 10.68 14.98
N ALA A 26 5.26 11.98 14.73
CA ALA A 26 5.58 12.97 15.75
C ALA A 26 4.37 13.32 16.65
N HIS A 27 3.15 12.96 16.24
CA HIS A 27 1.91 13.36 16.91
C HIS A 27 0.90 12.21 17.03
N LEU A 28 1.37 11.02 17.42
CA LEU A 28 0.54 9.80 17.50
C LEU A 28 -0.69 9.95 18.40
N ASP A 29 -0.56 10.72 19.47
CA ASP A 29 -1.65 10.95 20.43
C ASP A 29 -2.85 11.69 19.83
N ASN A 30 -2.63 12.39 18.72
CA ASN A 30 -3.67 13.15 18.03
C ASN A 30 -4.49 12.28 17.06
N TYR A 31 -4.16 10.99 16.92
CA TYR A 31 -4.80 10.12 15.93
C TYR A 31 -5.58 8.97 16.56
N PRO A 32 -6.69 8.51 15.96
CA PRO A 32 -7.45 7.37 16.44
C PRO A 32 -6.59 6.10 16.52
N SER A 33 -6.91 5.22 17.49
CA SER A 33 -6.21 3.95 17.70
C SER A 33 -6.11 3.09 16.42
N LEU A 34 -7.16 3.10 15.57
CA LEU A 34 -7.14 2.38 14.30
C LEU A 34 -6.02 2.87 13.36
N VAL A 35 -5.82 4.19 13.29
CA VAL A 35 -4.78 4.80 12.45
C VAL A 35 -3.40 4.40 12.97
N ASN A 36 -3.22 4.42 14.29
CA ASN A 36 -1.98 4.00 14.95
C ASN A 36 -1.68 2.50 14.72
N VAL A 37 -2.70 1.65 14.86
CA VAL A 37 -2.59 0.20 14.58
C VAL A 37 -2.24 -0.04 13.11
N HIS A 38 -2.92 0.65 12.18
CA HIS A 38 -2.61 0.56 10.76
C HIS A 38 -1.15 0.95 10.47
N ALA A 39 -0.70 2.07 11.02
CA ALA A 39 0.69 2.53 10.85
C ALA A 39 1.71 1.50 11.38
N ALA A 40 1.46 0.92 12.56
CA ALA A 40 2.31 -0.11 13.13
C ALA A 40 2.34 -1.39 12.26
N VAL A 41 1.18 -1.81 11.74
CA VAL A 41 1.07 -2.96 10.83
C VAL A 41 1.83 -2.69 9.53
N MET A 42 1.70 -1.51 8.93
CA MET A 42 2.42 -1.17 7.68
C MET A 42 3.93 -1.06 7.91
N LEU A 43 4.38 -0.47 9.02
CA LEU A 43 5.79 -0.42 9.38
C LEU A 43 6.34 -1.83 9.60
N GLY A 44 5.63 -2.67 10.32
CA GLY A 44 5.98 -4.08 10.52
C GLY A 44 6.15 -4.83 9.20
N TRP A 45 5.28 -4.57 8.21
CA TRP A 45 5.42 -5.13 6.88
C TRP A 45 6.69 -4.66 6.16
N LEU A 46 7.00 -3.36 6.20
CA LEU A 46 8.23 -2.83 5.58
C LEU A 46 9.48 -3.43 6.20
N LEU A 47 9.52 -3.59 7.52
CA LEU A 47 10.63 -4.25 8.23
C LEU A 47 10.72 -5.73 7.85
N LEU A 48 9.59 -6.41 7.71
CA LEU A 48 9.51 -7.81 7.29
C LEU A 48 10.03 -7.97 5.85
N PHE A 49 9.63 -7.08 4.94
CA PHE A 49 10.14 -7.05 3.57
C PHE A 49 11.65 -6.77 3.52
N LEU A 50 12.14 -5.83 4.33
CA LEU A 50 13.57 -5.54 4.44
C LEU A 50 14.34 -6.76 4.93
N GLY A 51 13.85 -7.45 5.98
CA GLY A 51 14.43 -8.70 6.48
C GLY A 51 14.45 -9.80 5.41
N GLN A 52 13.38 -9.95 4.63
CA GLN A 52 13.31 -10.90 3.53
C GLN A 52 14.38 -10.65 2.46
N THR A 53 14.53 -9.40 2.05
CA THR A 53 15.52 -9.02 1.04
C THR A 53 16.95 -9.13 1.59
N TYR A 54 17.17 -8.85 2.88
CA TYR A 54 18.45 -9.05 3.57
C TYR A 54 18.87 -10.52 3.59
N PHE A 55 18.00 -11.44 4.04
CA PHE A 55 18.32 -12.86 4.07
C PHE A 55 18.55 -13.42 2.68
N ALA A 56 17.76 -13.01 1.69
CA ALA A 56 17.97 -13.37 0.30
C ALA A 56 19.33 -12.89 -0.23
N MET A 57 19.72 -11.65 0.07
CA MET A 57 21.03 -11.08 -0.28
C MET A 57 22.19 -11.86 0.38
N ARG A 58 22.05 -12.21 1.66
CA ARG A 58 23.05 -13.00 2.41
C ARG A 58 23.09 -14.46 1.94
N GLY A 59 22.04 -14.93 1.25
CA GLY A 59 21.86 -16.34 0.87
C GLY A 59 21.49 -17.23 2.05
N ASP A 60 20.97 -16.64 3.11
CA ASP A 60 20.41 -17.35 4.24
C ASP A 60 18.96 -17.75 3.92
N ILE A 61 18.86 -18.80 3.11
CA ILE A 61 17.58 -19.30 2.61
C ILE A 61 16.73 -19.87 3.76
N ALA A 62 17.34 -20.40 4.80
CA ALA A 62 16.61 -20.96 5.94
C ALA A 62 15.81 -19.87 6.67
N ASN A 63 16.44 -18.75 7.01
CA ASN A 63 15.78 -17.62 7.65
C ASN A 63 14.83 -16.86 6.69
N HIS A 64 15.17 -16.76 5.40
CA HIS A 64 14.25 -16.25 4.38
C HIS A 64 12.95 -17.06 4.34
N ILE A 65 12.99 -18.38 4.35
CA ILE A 65 11.79 -19.24 4.36
C ILE A 65 11.01 -19.09 5.67
N LYS A 66 11.68 -19.07 6.83
CA LYS A 66 11.00 -18.89 8.13
C LYS A 66 10.23 -17.57 8.16
N LEU A 67 10.91 -16.48 7.80
CA LEU A 67 10.30 -15.15 7.75
C LEU A 67 9.19 -15.05 6.70
N GLY A 68 9.34 -15.75 5.55
CA GLY A 68 8.33 -15.82 4.49
C GLY A 68 7.03 -16.53 4.92
N LYS A 69 7.15 -17.53 5.79
CA LYS A 69 5.97 -18.17 6.41
C LYS A 69 5.25 -17.21 7.36
N ALA A 70 5.98 -16.44 8.16
CA ALA A 70 5.39 -15.39 9.01
C ALA A 70 4.71 -14.30 8.17
N ALA A 71 5.33 -13.90 7.05
CA ALA A 71 4.77 -12.93 6.11
C ALA A 71 3.42 -13.37 5.55
N LEU A 72 3.24 -14.67 5.30
CA LEU A 72 1.96 -15.20 4.79
C LEU A 72 0.80 -14.91 5.76
N PHE A 73 1.01 -15.09 7.06
CA PHE A 73 0.00 -14.75 8.07
C PHE A 73 -0.13 -13.23 8.25
N TYR A 74 0.96 -12.51 8.08
CA TYR A 74 0.97 -11.04 8.23
C TYR A 74 0.20 -10.30 7.13
N THR A 75 -0.05 -10.93 5.97
CA THR A 75 -0.89 -10.34 4.93
C THR A 75 -2.33 -10.09 5.39
N VAL A 76 -2.85 -10.89 6.31
CA VAL A 76 -4.22 -10.73 6.82
C VAL A 76 -4.40 -9.39 7.55
N PRO A 77 -3.60 -9.06 8.60
CA PRO A 77 -3.73 -7.76 9.26
C PRO A 77 -3.47 -6.59 8.31
N ILE A 78 -2.59 -6.70 7.31
CA ILE A 78 -2.38 -5.66 6.30
C ILE A 78 -3.69 -5.37 5.56
N CYS A 79 -4.33 -6.40 5.00
CA CYS A 79 -5.55 -6.24 4.23
C CYS A 79 -6.70 -5.73 5.11
N VAL A 80 -6.88 -6.30 6.31
CA VAL A 80 -7.96 -5.89 7.23
C VAL A 80 -7.79 -4.45 7.68
N CYS A 81 -6.61 -4.08 8.19
CA CYS A 81 -6.35 -2.71 8.65
C CYS A 81 -6.43 -1.70 7.49
N GLY A 82 -5.96 -2.08 6.29
CA GLY A 82 -6.01 -1.21 5.14
C GLY A 82 -7.43 -0.91 4.66
N LEU A 83 -8.29 -1.92 4.60
CA LEU A 83 -9.70 -1.73 4.28
C LEU A 83 -10.43 -0.96 5.38
N ALA A 84 -10.12 -1.24 6.65
CA ALA A 84 -10.69 -0.53 7.79
C ALA A 84 -10.36 0.98 7.77
N ILE A 85 -9.13 1.35 7.40
CA ILE A 85 -8.73 2.76 7.24
C ILE A 85 -9.49 3.44 6.10
N GLY A 86 -9.65 2.76 4.96
CA GLY A 86 -10.44 3.28 3.84
C GLY A 86 -11.89 3.56 4.24
N TYR A 87 -12.52 2.59 4.92
CA TYR A 87 -13.87 2.76 5.45
C TYR A 87 -13.96 3.87 6.50
N HIS A 88 -13.02 3.92 7.44
CA HIS A 88 -12.97 4.95 8.48
C HIS A 88 -12.94 6.36 7.89
N LYS A 89 -12.15 6.59 6.83
CA LYS A 89 -12.09 7.90 6.16
C LYS A 89 -13.44 8.31 5.60
N VAL A 90 -14.14 7.40 4.88
CA VAL A 90 -15.47 7.67 4.34
C VAL A 90 -16.49 7.94 5.45
N SER A 91 -16.49 7.11 6.49
CA SER A 91 -17.40 7.24 7.63
C SER A 91 -17.23 8.59 8.36
N ARG A 92 -16.00 9.04 8.54
CA ARG A 92 -15.73 10.36 9.14
C ARG A 92 -16.30 11.51 8.32
N VAL A 93 -16.02 11.53 7.01
CA VAL A 93 -16.53 12.55 6.10
C VAL A 93 -18.06 12.57 6.10
N TYR A 94 -18.67 11.38 6.08
CA TYR A 94 -20.13 11.23 6.13
C TYR A 94 -20.73 11.78 7.43
N LYS A 95 -20.18 11.38 8.58
CA LYS A 95 -20.65 11.84 9.92
C LYS A 95 -20.48 13.36 10.11
N ALA A 96 -19.46 13.95 9.49
CA ALA A 96 -19.25 15.40 9.49
C ALA A 96 -20.16 16.16 8.50
N GLY A 97 -21.05 15.48 7.77
CA GLY A 97 -21.91 16.11 6.77
C GLY A 97 -21.18 16.56 5.48
N GLY A 98 -19.95 16.09 5.30
CA GLY A 98 -19.11 16.45 4.16
C GLY A 98 -19.45 15.65 2.89
N ARG A 99 -18.86 16.07 1.76
CA ARG A 99 -19.00 15.36 0.47
C ARG A 99 -18.19 14.07 0.49
N VAL A 100 -18.87 12.94 0.39
CA VAL A 100 -18.24 11.61 0.47
C VAL A 100 -17.53 11.17 -0.82
N ASP A 101 -17.67 11.90 -1.93
CA ASP A 101 -17.15 11.49 -3.23
C ASP A 101 -15.63 11.30 -3.22
N SER A 102 -14.87 12.27 -2.69
CA SER A 102 -13.42 12.17 -2.56
C SER A 102 -13.01 11.05 -1.59
N ALA A 103 -13.74 10.87 -0.51
CA ALA A 103 -13.48 9.82 0.45
C ALA A 103 -13.75 8.43 -0.13
N ARG A 104 -14.75 8.29 -1.04
CA ARG A 104 -15.00 7.06 -1.79
C ARG A 104 -13.83 6.68 -2.71
N VAL A 105 -13.16 7.67 -3.34
CA VAL A 105 -11.94 7.42 -4.12
C VAL A 105 -10.90 6.71 -3.26
N HIS A 106 -10.62 7.21 -2.06
CA HIS A 106 -9.65 6.58 -1.15
C HIS A 106 -10.08 5.20 -0.68
N PHE A 107 -11.38 4.98 -0.47
CA PHE A 107 -11.87 3.65 -0.08
C PHE A 107 -11.76 2.65 -1.25
N MET A 108 -12.11 3.07 -2.47
CA MET A 108 -11.90 2.28 -3.67
C MET A 108 -10.42 1.97 -3.87
N GLY A 109 -9.54 2.96 -3.68
CA GLY A 109 -8.09 2.79 -3.74
C GLY A 109 -7.61 1.75 -2.73
N SER A 110 -8.06 1.82 -1.48
CA SER A 110 -7.73 0.80 -0.47
C SER A 110 -8.15 -0.59 -0.95
N PHE A 111 -9.36 -0.74 -1.47
CA PHE A 111 -9.85 -2.02 -1.96
C PHE A 111 -8.99 -2.56 -3.12
N VAL A 112 -8.70 -1.73 -4.11
CA VAL A 112 -7.91 -2.12 -5.29
C VAL A 112 -6.47 -2.46 -4.92
N HIS A 113 -5.82 -1.61 -4.12
CA HIS A 113 -4.42 -1.81 -3.73
C HIS A 113 -4.22 -3.06 -2.88
N PHE A 114 -5.10 -3.33 -1.93
CA PHE A 114 -5.00 -4.54 -1.12
C PHE A 114 -5.37 -5.81 -1.89
N LEU A 115 -6.28 -5.73 -2.86
CA LEU A 115 -6.55 -6.82 -3.79
C LEU A 115 -5.31 -7.12 -4.66
N GLN A 116 -4.70 -6.10 -5.25
CA GLN A 116 -3.48 -6.25 -6.06
C GLN A 116 -2.33 -6.80 -5.24
N PHE A 117 -2.11 -6.25 -4.03
CA PHE A 117 -1.12 -6.75 -3.09
C PHE A 117 -1.34 -8.23 -2.78
N GLY A 118 -2.54 -8.61 -2.36
CA GLY A 118 -2.90 -9.98 -1.99
C GLY A 118 -2.71 -10.95 -3.15
N CYS A 119 -3.19 -10.60 -4.34
CA CYS A 119 -3.02 -11.41 -5.55
C CYS A 119 -1.53 -11.59 -5.90
N CYS A 120 -0.76 -10.51 -5.97
CA CYS A 120 0.66 -10.57 -6.27
C CYS A 120 1.42 -11.36 -5.19
N PHE A 121 1.13 -11.15 -3.92
CA PHE A 121 1.77 -11.87 -2.82
C PHE A 121 1.47 -13.37 -2.89
N PHE A 122 0.20 -13.74 -3.07
CA PHE A 122 -0.21 -15.14 -3.20
C PHE A 122 0.44 -15.83 -4.40
N LEU A 123 0.43 -15.21 -5.58
CA LEU A 123 1.09 -15.74 -6.78
C LEU A 123 2.60 -15.82 -6.58
N GLY A 124 3.22 -14.85 -5.91
CA GLY A 124 4.61 -14.89 -5.54
C GLY A 124 4.94 -16.06 -4.60
N TYR A 125 4.07 -16.32 -3.63
CA TYR A 125 4.22 -17.47 -2.76
C TYR A 125 4.08 -18.80 -3.52
N GLN A 126 3.12 -18.92 -4.43
CA GLN A 126 2.94 -20.12 -5.26
C GLN A 126 4.13 -20.37 -6.20
N THR A 127 4.70 -19.30 -6.74
CA THR A 127 5.84 -19.37 -7.67
C THR A 127 7.20 -19.37 -6.97
N ARG A 128 7.28 -19.56 -5.65
CA ARG A 128 8.52 -19.48 -4.86
C ARG A 128 9.65 -20.42 -5.29
N ARG A 129 9.33 -21.47 -6.05
CA ARG A 129 10.33 -22.36 -6.66
C ARG A 129 11.02 -21.75 -7.88
N SER A 130 10.38 -20.80 -8.54
CA SER A 130 10.93 -20.04 -9.65
C SER A 130 11.45 -18.69 -9.15
N LYS A 131 12.76 -18.56 -9.01
CA LYS A 131 13.41 -17.37 -8.44
C LYS A 131 12.99 -16.07 -9.13
N ASP A 132 12.88 -16.09 -10.46
CA ASP A 132 12.57 -14.91 -11.24
C ASP A 132 11.11 -14.49 -11.08
N LEU A 133 10.17 -15.45 -11.17
CA LEU A 133 8.75 -15.15 -11.02
C LEU A 133 8.41 -14.72 -9.57
N HIS A 134 8.95 -15.45 -8.58
CA HIS A 134 8.79 -15.09 -7.18
C HIS A 134 9.26 -13.66 -6.90
N ARG A 135 10.44 -13.29 -7.37
CA ARG A 135 11.01 -11.95 -7.22
C ARG A 135 10.11 -10.88 -7.81
N VAL A 136 9.67 -11.08 -9.05
CA VAL A 136 8.79 -10.13 -9.75
C VAL A 136 7.50 -9.95 -8.96
N PHE A 137 6.79 -11.02 -8.66
CA PHE A 137 5.52 -10.93 -7.92
C PHE A 137 5.68 -10.23 -6.56
N MET A 138 6.73 -10.58 -5.78
CA MET A 138 6.95 -9.95 -4.47
C MET A 138 7.29 -8.46 -4.59
N THR A 139 8.02 -8.06 -5.63
CA THR A 139 8.32 -6.64 -5.86
C THR A 139 7.06 -5.87 -6.23
N TYR A 140 6.22 -6.41 -7.11
CA TYR A 140 4.98 -5.76 -7.52
C TYR A 140 3.91 -5.78 -6.42
N ALA A 141 3.88 -6.79 -5.56
CA ALA A 141 3.07 -6.76 -4.34
C ALA A 141 3.41 -5.53 -3.47
N ASN A 142 4.70 -5.28 -3.24
CA ASN A 142 5.11 -4.10 -2.48
C ASN A 142 4.80 -2.79 -3.21
N ALA A 143 4.99 -2.73 -4.54
CA ALA A 143 4.65 -1.54 -5.32
C ALA A 143 3.16 -1.18 -5.21
N ALA A 144 2.26 -2.17 -5.12
CA ALA A 144 0.84 -1.95 -4.95
C ALA A 144 0.45 -1.27 -3.62
N LEU A 145 1.31 -1.34 -2.59
CA LEU A 145 1.09 -0.69 -1.29
C LEU A 145 1.68 0.72 -1.18
N LEU A 146 2.41 1.20 -2.21
CA LEU A 146 3.12 2.48 -2.16
C LEU A 146 2.29 3.73 -2.51
N PRO A 147 1.14 3.66 -3.22
CA PRO A 147 0.41 4.87 -3.62
C PRO A 147 0.10 5.83 -2.45
N PRO A 148 -0.41 5.37 -1.28
CA PRO A 148 -0.70 6.27 -0.17
C PRO A 148 0.55 6.97 0.39
N ALA A 149 1.69 6.26 0.43
CA ALA A 149 2.96 6.86 0.86
C ALA A 149 3.47 7.87 -0.17
N GLY A 150 3.34 7.57 -1.46
CA GLY A 150 3.69 8.49 -2.55
C GLY A 150 2.86 9.77 -2.51
N GLY A 151 1.54 9.66 -2.30
CA GLY A 151 0.64 10.80 -2.16
C GLY A 151 1.07 11.73 -1.02
N ARG A 152 1.32 11.18 0.17
CA ARG A 152 1.80 11.97 1.33
C ARG A 152 3.18 12.60 1.10
N LEU A 153 4.08 11.87 0.45
CA LEU A 153 5.43 12.37 0.16
C LEU A 153 5.38 13.66 -0.65
N VAL A 154 4.59 13.70 -1.71
CA VAL A 154 4.53 14.87 -2.59
C VAL A 154 3.73 16.01 -1.98
N VAL A 155 2.72 15.71 -1.13
CA VAL A 155 2.02 16.74 -0.35
C VAL A 155 2.97 17.46 0.59
N ASN A 156 3.85 16.75 1.27
CA ASN A 156 4.91 17.34 2.10
C ASN A 156 5.84 18.28 1.31
N TRP A 157 5.87 18.17 -0.02
CA TRP A 157 6.62 19.03 -0.93
C TRP A 157 5.76 20.09 -1.63
N GLY A 158 4.48 20.22 -1.25
CA GLY A 158 3.56 21.20 -1.82
C GLY A 158 2.97 20.80 -3.19
N PHE A 159 3.05 19.54 -3.58
CA PHE A 159 2.46 19.05 -4.82
C PHE A 159 1.10 18.37 -4.59
N SER A 160 0.31 18.26 -5.64
CA SER A 160 -0.95 17.51 -5.61
C SER A 160 -0.72 16.03 -5.27
N PRO A 161 -1.53 15.43 -4.38
CA PRO A 161 -1.47 14.01 -4.03
C PRO A 161 -1.54 13.09 -5.25
N ALA A 162 -2.29 13.48 -6.29
CA ALA A 162 -2.43 12.71 -7.53
C ALA A 162 -1.08 12.40 -8.20
N VAL A 163 -0.12 13.33 -8.13
CA VAL A 163 1.24 13.10 -8.63
C VAL A 163 1.93 11.99 -7.85
N GLY A 164 1.77 11.98 -6.54
CA GLY A 164 2.42 11.03 -5.65
C GLY A 164 1.84 9.62 -5.71
N LEU A 165 0.55 9.48 -5.99
CA LEU A 165 -0.09 8.17 -6.14
C LEU A 165 0.62 7.32 -7.22
N GLY A 166 1.11 7.97 -8.29
CA GLY A 166 1.84 7.29 -9.36
C GLY A 166 3.36 7.31 -9.21
N LEU A 167 3.94 8.32 -8.55
CA LEU A 167 5.38 8.57 -8.55
C LEU A 167 6.17 7.45 -7.87
N LEU A 168 5.86 7.13 -6.62
CA LEU A 168 6.61 6.16 -5.83
C LEU A 168 6.41 4.71 -6.32
N PRO A 169 5.18 4.25 -6.57
CA PRO A 169 5.00 2.93 -7.19
C PRO A 169 5.60 2.88 -8.60
N GLY A 170 5.45 3.93 -9.41
CA GLY A 170 6.03 4.03 -10.75
C GLY A 170 7.55 3.94 -10.74
N ALA A 171 8.23 4.66 -9.87
CA ALA A 171 9.68 4.56 -9.70
C ALA A 171 10.12 3.14 -9.29
N THR A 172 9.40 2.53 -8.34
CA THR A 172 9.69 1.16 -7.89
C THR A 172 9.50 0.15 -9.01
N MET A 173 8.42 0.27 -9.78
CA MET A 173 8.15 -0.59 -10.94
C MET A 173 9.19 -0.41 -12.04
N ALA A 174 9.59 0.84 -12.34
CA ALA A 174 10.61 1.15 -13.34
C ALA A 174 11.98 0.54 -12.96
N LEU A 175 12.40 0.66 -11.70
CA LEU A 175 13.63 0.04 -11.20
C LEU A 175 13.58 -1.48 -11.28
N ALA A 176 12.44 -2.08 -10.89
CA ALA A 176 12.23 -3.51 -11.00
C ALA A 176 12.27 -3.97 -12.46
N PHE A 177 11.59 -3.27 -13.36
CA PHE A 177 11.57 -3.59 -14.78
C PHE A 177 12.96 -3.46 -15.41
N MET A 178 13.69 -2.39 -15.14
CA MET A 178 15.07 -2.23 -15.60
C MET A 178 15.98 -3.37 -15.12
N TYR A 179 15.82 -3.79 -13.86
CA TYR A 179 16.56 -4.94 -13.35
C TYR A 179 16.22 -6.21 -14.14
N GLU A 180 14.94 -6.48 -14.43
CA GLU A 180 14.52 -7.64 -15.19
C GLU A 180 15.04 -7.60 -16.65
N CYS A 181 15.08 -6.43 -17.27
CA CYS A 181 15.67 -6.26 -18.61
C CYS A 181 17.16 -6.64 -18.65
N VAL A 182 17.90 -6.36 -17.58
CA VAL A 182 19.35 -6.62 -17.50
C VAL A 182 19.67 -8.05 -17.03
N ARG A 183 18.87 -8.59 -16.11
CA ARG A 183 19.20 -9.83 -15.36
C ARG A 183 18.11 -10.89 -15.40
N GLY A 184 16.93 -10.54 -15.89
CA GLY A 184 15.77 -11.42 -15.90
C GLY A 184 15.71 -12.35 -17.13
N THR A 185 14.66 -13.13 -17.13
CA THR A 185 14.28 -13.98 -18.26
C THR A 185 13.20 -13.28 -19.10
N ARG A 186 12.99 -13.74 -20.34
CA ARG A 186 11.87 -13.22 -21.17
C ARG A 186 10.52 -13.32 -20.45
N ARG A 187 10.32 -14.37 -19.63
CA ARG A 187 9.08 -14.57 -18.84
C ARG A 187 8.96 -13.54 -17.72
N SER A 188 10.05 -13.25 -17.01
CA SER A 188 10.02 -12.26 -15.93
C SER A 188 9.86 -10.84 -16.46
N ILE A 189 10.45 -10.51 -17.62
CA ILE A 189 10.25 -9.21 -18.30
C ILE A 189 8.78 -9.04 -18.71
N ALA A 190 8.21 -10.04 -19.41
CA ALA A 190 6.81 -10.00 -19.83
C ALA A 190 5.86 -9.90 -18.63
N LEU A 191 6.11 -10.66 -17.57
CA LEU A 191 5.33 -10.58 -16.32
C LEU A 191 5.42 -9.19 -15.69
N SER A 192 6.61 -8.59 -15.64
CA SER A 192 6.79 -7.23 -15.11
C SER A 192 5.98 -6.20 -15.88
N MET A 193 5.92 -6.30 -17.21
CA MET A 193 5.08 -5.42 -18.04
C MET A 193 3.60 -5.58 -17.73
N VAL A 194 3.13 -6.82 -17.63
CA VAL A 194 1.71 -7.11 -17.31
C VAL A 194 1.35 -6.57 -15.92
N LEU A 195 2.19 -6.82 -14.92
CA LEU A 195 1.91 -6.36 -13.55
C LEU A 195 1.98 -4.83 -13.44
N ALA A 196 2.91 -4.17 -14.15
CA ALA A 196 2.95 -2.71 -14.22
C ALA A 196 1.65 -2.16 -14.81
N ALA A 197 1.19 -2.73 -15.93
CA ALA A 197 -0.08 -2.33 -16.56
C ALA A 197 -1.28 -2.55 -15.62
N LEU A 198 -1.31 -3.66 -14.87
CA LEU A 198 -2.37 -3.93 -13.90
C LEU A 198 -2.37 -2.96 -12.73
N ILE A 199 -1.19 -2.53 -12.24
CA ILE A 199 -1.13 -1.52 -11.16
C ILE A 199 -1.60 -0.16 -11.69
N VAL A 200 -1.17 0.24 -12.89
CA VAL A 200 -1.66 1.48 -13.52
C VAL A 200 -3.17 1.42 -13.74
N LEU A 201 -3.69 0.32 -14.24
CA LEU A 201 -5.13 0.11 -14.38
C LEU A 201 -5.85 0.22 -13.04
N GLY A 202 -5.27 -0.30 -11.96
CA GLY A 202 -5.78 -0.17 -10.60
C GLY A 202 -5.88 1.29 -10.15
N LEU A 203 -4.84 2.10 -10.40
CA LEU A 203 -4.88 3.54 -10.12
C LEU A 203 -5.97 4.26 -10.92
N MET A 204 -6.19 3.87 -12.17
CA MET A 204 -7.31 4.41 -12.97
C MET A 204 -8.67 3.96 -12.41
N CYS A 205 -8.79 2.71 -11.97
CA CYS A 205 -10.01 2.19 -11.33
C CYS A 205 -10.30 2.85 -9.98
N GLU A 206 -9.30 3.34 -9.26
CA GLU A 206 -9.49 4.09 -8.01
C GLU A 206 -10.37 5.31 -8.25
N VAL A 207 -10.06 6.09 -9.27
CA VAL A 207 -10.82 7.31 -9.60
C VAL A 207 -12.15 6.97 -10.30
N ALA A 208 -12.11 6.20 -11.38
CA ALA A 208 -13.30 5.87 -12.15
C ALA A 208 -14.26 4.95 -11.37
N GLY A 209 -13.73 3.95 -10.66
CA GLY A 209 -14.51 2.96 -9.94
C GLY A 209 -15.26 3.54 -8.74
N SER A 210 -14.74 4.59 -8.12
CA SER A 210 -15.45 5.30 -7.05
C SER A 210 -16.77 5.90 -7.48
N GLN A 211 -16.94 6.17 -8.79
CA GLN A 211 -18.15 6.71 -9.42
C GLN A 211 -19.15 5.63 -9.84
N TRP A 212 -18.79 4.35 -9.77
CA TRP A 212 -19.67 3.26 -10.17
C TRP A 212 -20.87 3.15 -9.22
N GLY A 213 -22.08 3.10 -9.78
CA GLY A 213 -23.30 3.08 -8.99
C GLY A 213 -23.39 1.95 -7.97
N TRP A 214 -22.87 0.75 -8.29
CA TRP A 214 -22.83 -0.36 -7.34
C TRP A 214 -21.89 -0.09 -6.14
N PHE A 215 -20.75 0.56 -6.38
CA PHE A 215 -19.80 0.88 -5.31
C PHE A 215 -20.32 2.02 -4.44
N ALA A 216 -20.95 3.02 -5.04
CA ALA A 216 -21.64 4.07 -4.30
C ALA A 216 -22.74 3.47 -3.41
N ALA A 217 -23.61 2.60 -3.97
CA ALA A 217 -24.65 1.92 -3.20
C ALA A 217 -24.08 1.02 -2.08
N PHE A 218 -22.96 0.33 -2.32
CA PHE A 218 -22.26 -0.46 -1.31
C PHE A 218 -21.75 0.43 -0.17
N THR A 219 -21.08 1.53 -0.50
CA THR A 219 -20.55 2.45 0.52
C THR A 219 -21.68 3.09 1.34
N ASP A 220 -22.78 3.50 0.71
CA ASP A 220 -23.94 4.10 1.40
C ASP A 220 -24.59 3.11 2.38
N ARG A 221 -24.72 1.83 1.98
CA ARG A 221 -25.20 0.79 2.90
C ARG A 221 -24.24 0.52 4.04
N ALA A 222 -22.94 0.46 3.76
CA ALA A 222 -21.92 0.26 4.79
C ALA A 222 -21.93 1.40 5.82
N LEU A 223 -22.16 2.64 5.38
CA LEU A 223 -22.29 3.80 6.26
C LEU A 223 -23.55 3.74 7.13
N GLN A 224 -24.67 3.22 6.60
CA GLN A 224 -25.91 3.04 7.38
C GLN A 224 -25.76 1.97 8.49
N TRP A 225 -24.89 0.97 8.28
CA TRP A 225 -24.66 -0.09 9.28
C TRP A 225 -23.79 0.35 10.44
N ASP A 226 -23.16 1.54 10.37
CA ASP A 226 -22.22 2.05 11.35
C ASP A 226 -21.28 0.95 11.90
N LEU A 227 -20.57 0.30 10.98
CA LEU A 227 -19.73 -0.87 11.27
C LEU A 227 -18.65 -0.61 12.34
N MET A 228 -18.40 0.65 12.67
CA MET A 228 -17.37 1.07 13.61
C MET A 228 -17.87 2.21 14.51
N PRO A 229 -18.94 2.02 15.32
CA PRO A 229 -19.50 3.07 16.15
C PRO A 229 -18.47 3.63 17.16
N TRP A 230 -17.55 2.78 17.62
CA TRP A 230 -16.50 3.12 18.58
C TRP A 230 -15.34 3.96 17.99
N LEU A 231 -15.28 4.15 16.67
CA LEU A 231 -14.29 5.02 16.01
C LEU A 231 -14.79 6.47 15.83
N GLY A 232 -16.06 6.75 16.18
CA GLY A 232 -16.72 8.03 15.90
C GLY A 232 -16.45 9.15 16.91
N ASP A 233 -15.98 8.85 18.11
CA ASP A 233 -15.93 9.81 19.24
C ASP A 233 -14.58 10.48 19.46
N THR A 234 -13.61 10.28 18.60
CA THR A 234 -12.41 11.10 18.69
C THR A 234 -12.67 12.44 18.02
N THR A 235 -12.99 13.43 18.86
CA THR A 235 -12.85 14.84 18.51
C THR A 235 -11.40 15.07 18.08
N TYR A 236 -11.18 15.04 16.77
CA TYR A 236 -9.98 15.61 16.20
C TYR A 236 -10.06 17.10 16.52
N GLY A 237 -9.26 17.55 17.47
CA GLY A 237 -9.02 18.96 17.62
C GLY A 237 -8.60 19.51 16.26
N ASP A 238 -8.98 20.71 15.97
CA ASP A 238 -8.91 21.51 14.74
C ASP A 238 -7.63 21.48 13.90
N ILE A 239 -6.85 20.42 14.00
CA ILE A 239 -5.64 20.21 13.24
C ILE A 239 -6.04 19.65 11.87
N HIS A 240 -6.13 20.55 10.92
CA HIS A 240 -6.23 20.33 9.48
C HIS A 240 -7.62 20.16 8.86
N GLU A 241 -8.37 21.24 8.78
CA GLU A 241 -9.28 21.46 7.65
C GLU A 241 -8.52 21.29 6.29
N GLU A 242 -7.26 21.62 6.22
CA GLU A 242 -6.40 21.46 5.02
C GLU A 242 -6.23 20.02 4.53
N LEU A 243 -6.39 18.99 5.37
CA LEU A 243 -6.30 17.58 4.95
C LEU A 243 -7.65 16.98 4.53
N VAL A 244 -8.74 17.67 4.72
CA VAL A 244 -10.09 17.27 4.27
C VAL A 244 -10.34 17.70 2.84
N GLU A 245 -9.67 18.74 2.36
CA GLU A 245 -9.76 19.21 0.97
C GLU A 245 -8.81 18.46 0.00
N LEU A 246 -7.94 17.58 0.49
CA LEU A 246 -7.05 16.72 -0.29
C LEU A 246 -7.60 15.29 -0.34
#